data_c7fb8732d9d1d971b91ae93783cdde7a
#
_entry.id   c7fb8732d9d1d971b91ae93783cdde7a
#
_cell.length_a   1.000
_cell.length_b   1.000
_cell.length_c   1.000
_cell.angle_alpha   90.00
_cell.angle_beta   90.00
_cell.angle_gamma   90.00
#
_symmetry.space_group_name_H-M   'P 1'
#
loop_
_entity.id
_entity.type
_entity.pdbx_description
1 polymer ?
#
loop_
_entity_poly.entity_id
_entity_poly.type
_entity_poly.pdbx_seq_one_letter_code
_entity_poly.pdbx_strand_id
1 'polypeptide(L)'
;MKITLNHAASFVPAASLNELAAKTAQCNQLLENGQGAGNDFLGWVTLPSSITPDFLSEVEQTAKQLRERCEVVVVAGIGGSYLGARAVNEALASSFDAFQAKDRKNPYIVYAGNNIGEDYLADLMEFLDDKQFGIINISKSGTTTETALAFRLLKTMLEKKVGKAEAKLRIVAVTDRAKGALRSLATQEGYKTFVIPDNVGGRFSVLTPVGLLAIAVAGFDIRALVKGAQDMERRTAADVPFAENPACQYAAMRNALYQAGKKIEILVNFNPRLHYFSEWWKQLYGESEGKQHKGIFPASVDFTTDLHSMGQWIQDGERSIFETVISIEKANREVRVPHDDENLDGLNFLAGKRVDEVNKMAELGTRLAHIDGGVPNILIEFERVDEYNIGQFIYFFERGCGISGYLLGVNPFDQPGVEAYKKNMFALLDKPGYEKESAAIKARLA
;
A
#
# COMPACT_ATOMS: atom_id res chain seq x y z
N MET A 1 -4.66 -3.97 17.54
CA MET A 1 -3.46 -4.60 16.96
C MET A 1 -2.51 -5.03 18.06
N LYS A 2 -1.92 -6.23 17.97
CA LYS A 2 -0.91 -6.80 18.87
C LYS A 2 0.25 -7.36 18.04
N ILE A 3 1.48 -7.31 18.55
CA ILE A 3 2.66 -7.93 17.95
C ILE A 3 3.20 -9.00 18.89
N THR A 4 3.63 -10.13 18.33
CA THR A 4 4.24 -11.24 19.05
C THR A 4 5.56 -11.63 18.37
N LEU A 5 6.65 -11.57 19.10
CA LEU A 5 8.03 -11.74 18.60
C LEU A 5 8.71 -13.03 19.06
N ASN A 6 8.08 -13.81 19.97
CA ASN A 6 8.72 -14.95 20.63
C ASN A 6 9.31 -15.96 19.64
N HIS A 7 8.62 -16.21 18.52
CA HIS A 7 9.05 -17.17 17.50
C HIS A 7 10.12 -16.62 16.53
N ALA A 8 10.40 -15.33 16.61
CA ALA A 8 11.51 -14.70 15.89
C ALA A 8 12.73 -14.51 16.83
N ALA A 9 12.46 -14.21 18.10
CA ALA A 9 13.49 -13.90 19.09
C ALA A 9 14.46 -15.08 19.36
N SER A 10 14.02 -16.33 19.22
CA SER A 10 14.88 -17.51 19.36
C SER A 10 15.96 -17.65 18.27
N PHE A 11 15.85 -16.91 17.18
CA PHE A 11 16.79 -16.94 16.05
C PHE A 11 17.84 -15.83 16.09
N VAL A 12 17.79 -14.96 17.10
CA VAL A 12 18.72 -13.84 17.24
C VAL A 12 19.35 -13.82 18.63
N PRO A 13 20.61 -13.38 18.76
CA PRO A 13 21.22 -13.19 20.08
C PRO A 13 20.44 -12.12 20.88
N ALA A 14 20.12 -12.42 22.15
CA ALA A 14 19.43 -11.48 23.03
C ALA A 14 20.19 -10.15 23.18
N ALA A 15 21.52 -10.19 23.21
CA ALA A 15 22.34 -8.98 23.28
C ALA A 15 22.13 -8.06 22.05
N SER A 16 22.05 -8.62 20.84
CA SER A 16 21.78 -7.85 19.62
C SER A 16 20.41 -7.20 19.65
N LEU A 17 19.38 -7.91 20.12
CA LEU A 17 18.05 -7.36 20.25
C LEU A 17 17.98 -6.22 21.27
N ASN A 18 18.66 -6.36 22.41
CA ASN A 18 18.72 -5.31 23.43
C ASN A 18 19.45 -4.06 22.95
N GLU A 19 20.54 -4.21 22.19
CA GLU A 19 21.24 -3.09 21.58
C GLU A 19 20.34 -2.36 20.55
N LEU A 20 19.66 -3.10 19.71
CA LEU A 20 18.75 -2.53 18.72
C LEU A 20 17.53 -1.86 19.40
N ALA A 21 17.01 -2.42 20.48
CA ALA A 21 15.94 -1.79 21.26
C ALA A 21 16.31 -0.38 21.73
N ALA A 22 17.53 -0.19 22.24
CA ALA A 22 18.00 1.14 22.62
C ALA A 22 18.17 2.08 21.41
N LYS A 23 18.66 1.57 20.28
CA LYS A 23 18.81 2.35 19.04
C LYS A 23 17.47 2.73 18.41
N THR A 24 16.43 1.89 18.51
CA THR A 24 15.09 2.22 17.98
C THR A 24 14.52 3.46 18.66
N ALA A 25 14.70 3.63 19.96
CA ALA A 25 14.23 4.81 20.68
C ALA A 25 14.87 6.09 20.09
N GLN A 26 16.17 6.07 19.81
CA GLN A 26 16.87 7.18 19.18
C GLN A 26 16.35 7.44 17.75
N CYS A 27 16.17 6.41 16.93
CA CYS A 27 15.64 6.53 15.57
C CYS A 27 14.20 7.10 15.60
N ASN A 28 13.38 6.64 16.54
CA ASN A 28 12.02 7.13 16.72
C ASN A 28 12.00 8.61 17.14
N GLN A 29 12.92 9.01 18.01
CA GLN A 29 13.08 10.41 18.40
C GLN A 29 13.53 11.32 17.23
N LEU A 30 14.39 10.81 16.32
CA LEU A 30 14.78 11.54 15.11
C LEU A 30 13.58 11.81 14.20
N LEU A 31 12.69 10.82 14.03
CA LEU A 31 11.44 10.99 13.26
C LEU A 31 10.56 12.07 13.88
N GLU A 32 10.34 12.02 15.19
CA GLU A 32 9.45 12.94 15.91
C GLU A 32 9.95 14.37 15.93
N ASN A 33 11.27 14.54 16.08
CA ASN A 33 11.91 15.85 16.10
C ASN A 33 12.12 16.46 14.70
N GLY A 34 11.71 15.76 13.64
CA GLY A 34 11.95 16.23 12.27
C GLY A 34 13.44 16.28 11.92
N GLN A 35 14.23 15.35 12.44
CA GLN A 35 15.68 15.26 12.26
C GLN A 35 16.06 13.98 11.51
N GLY A 36 17.35 13.85 11.15
CA GLY A 36 17.85 12.69 10.44
C GLY A 36 17.84 12.83 8.91
N ALA A 37 18.28 11.79 8.22
CA ALA A 37 18.37 11.80 6.76
C ALA A 37 16.95 11.85 6.14
N GLY A 38 16.75 12.76 5.18
CA GLY A 38 15.45 12.92 4.50
C GLY A 38 14.40 13.64 5.32
N ASN A 39 14.79 14.48 6.29
CA ASN A 39 13.90 15.22 7.17
C ASN A 39 12.92 16.16 6.43
N ASP A 40 13.20 16.53 5.18
CA ASP A 40 12.29 17.28 4.33
C ASP A 40 10.97 16.52 4.02
N PHE A 41 10.95 15.21 4.27
CA PHE A 41 9.82 14.30 3.95
C PHE A 41 9.19 13.65 5.19
N LEU A 42 9.24 14.27 6.35
CA LEU A 42 8.69 13.75 7.61
C LEU A 42 7.27 14.25 7.93
N GLY A 43 6.60 14.92 6.99
CA GLY A 43 5.22 15.41 7.20
C GLY A 43 4.19 14.32 7.50
N TRP A 44 4.47 13.06 7.15
CA TRP A 44 3.62 11.92 7.45
C TRP A 44 3.61 11.53 8.94
N VAL A 45 4.68 11.87 9.70
CA VAL A 45 4.87 11.48 11.13
C VAL A 45 3.73 11.98 12.02
N THR A 46 3.29 13.21 11.80
CA THR A 46 2.18 13.83 12.54
C THR A 46 0.95 14.05 11.66
N LEU A 47 0.92 13.46 10.47
CA LEU A 47 -0.18 13.61 9.53
C LEU A 47 -1.52 13.20 10.12
N PRO A 48 -1.69 12.02 10.75
CA PRO A 48 -3.00 11.60 11.25
C PRO A 48 -3.61 12.59 12.24
N SER A 49 -2.83 13.06 13.20
CA SER A 49 -3.28 14.06 14.20
C SER A 49 -3.52 15.45 13.61
N SER A 50 -2.89 15.79 12.48
CA SER A 50 -3.05 17.07 11.79
C SER A 50 -4.26 17.14 10.87
N ILE A 51 -4.88 16.00 10.54
CA ILE A 51 -6.07 15.94 9.69
C ILE A 51 -7.26 16.54 10.42
N THR A 52 -7.82 17.62 9.84
CA THR A 52 -8.95 18.33 10.44
C THR A 52 -10.30 17.74 10.00
N PRO A 53 -11.36 17.86 10.83
CA PRO A 53 -12.72 17.48 10.44
C PRO A 53 -13.22 18.19 9.18
N ASP A 54 -12.83 19.47 8.99
CA ASP A 54 -13.22 20.26 7.81
C ASP A 54 -12.60 19.71 6.53
N PHE A 55 -11.33 19.33 6.58
CA PHE A 55 -10.66 18.68 5.46
C PHE A 55 -11.33 17.35 5.09
N LEU A 56 -11.66 16.51 6.07
CA LEU A 56 -12.40 15.26 5.81
C LEU A 56 -13.77 15.55 5.19
N SER A 57 -14.48 16.57 5.68
CA SER A 57 -15.76 16.99 5.11
C SER A 57 -15.62 17.45 3.66
N GLU A 58 -14.55 18.17 3.30
CA GLU A 58 -14.28 18.58 1.91
C GLU A 58 -14.03 17.36 1.00
N VAL A 59 -13.27 16.37 1.48
CA VAL A 59 -13.02 15.11 0.75
C VAL A 59 -14.34 14.34 0.55
N GLU A 60 -15.13 14.17 1.61
CA GLU A 60 -16.43 13.49 1.57
C GLU A 60 -17.43 14.19 0.63
N GLN A 61 -17.48 15.51 0.62
CA GLN A 61 -18.32 16.27 -0.28
C GLN A 61 -17.90 16.09 -1.74
N THR A 62 -16.60 16.13 -2.02
CA THR A 62 -16.09 15.89 -3.38
C THR A 62 -16.35 14.45 -3.81
N ALA A 63 -16.16 13.48 -2.93
CA ALA A 63 -16.49 12.09 -3.18
C ALA A 63 -17.97 11.89 -3.48
N LYS A 64 -18.87 12.55 -2.74
CA LYS A 64 -20.31 12.53 -2.99
C LYS A 64 -20.64 13.06 -4.38
N GLN A 65 -20.04 14.18 -4.80
CA GLN A 65 -20.25 14.74 -6.13
C GLN A 65 -19.85 13.79 -7.26
N LEU A 66 -18.74 13.05 -7.09
CA LEU A 66 -18.34 12.02 -8.05
C LEU A 66 -19.28 10.83 -8.05
N ARG A 67 -19.73 10.36 -6.87
CA ARG A 67 -20.69 9.24 -6.75
C ARG A 67 -22.05 9.54 -7.41
N GLU A 68 -22.50 10.78 -7.33
CA GLU A 68 -23.78 11.21 -7.96
C GLU A 68 -23.70 11.26 -9.50
N ARG A 69 -22.49 11.35 -10.09
CA ARG A 69 -22.29 11.52 -11.53
C ARG A 69 -21.72 10.31 -12.24
N CYS A 70 -21.10 9.38 -11.50
CA CYS A 70 -20.26 8.36 -12.09
C CYS A 70 -20.64 6.97 -11.59
N GLU A 71 -20.72 6.01 -12.51
CA GLU A 71 -20.79 4.57 -12.24
C GLU A 71 -19.39 4.01 -12.00
N VAL A 72 -18.38 4.63 -12.63
CA VAL A 72 -16.97 4.25 -12.54
C VAL A 72 -16.12 5.48 -12.28
N VAL A 73 -15.16 5.37 -11.37
CA VAL A 73 -14.14 6.42 -11.20
C VAL A 73 -12.76 5.81 -11.43
N VAL A 74 -12.04 6.37 -12.40
CA VAL A 74 -10.68 5.96 -12.74
C VAL A 74 -9.70 6.75 -11.88
N VAL A 75 -8.90 6.07 -11.08
CA VAL A 75 -7.76 6.66 -10.38
C VAL A 75 -6.54 6.54 -11.29
N ALA A 76 -6.13 7.66 -11.87
CA ALA A 76 -4.94 7.73 -12.71
C ALA A 76 -3.72 8.11 -11.87
N GLY A 77 -2.83 7.14 -11.63
CA GLY A 77 -1.65 7.29 -10.77
C GLY A 77 -0.73 6.08 -10.83
N ILE A 78 0.51 6.24 -10.36
CA ILE A 78 1.50 5.15 -10.29
C ILE A 78 2.20 5.14 -8.91
N GLY A 79 2.68 3.99 -8.48
CA GLY A 79 3.35 3.82 -7.20
C GLY A 79 2.50 4.29 -6.04
N GLY A 80 3.02 5.18 -5.19
CA GLY A 80 2.30 5.73 -4.05
C GLY A 80 1.05 6.52 -4.40
N SER A 81 0.90 6.95 -5.65
CA SER A 81 -0.30 7.67 -6.11
C SER A 81 -1.51 6.75 -6.36
N TYR A 82 -1.35 5.42 -6.28
CA TYR A 82 -2.48 4.49 -6.43
C TYR A 82 -2.44 3.30 -5.45
N LEU A 83 -1.25 2.77 -5.13
CA LEU A 83 -1.13 1.52 -4.36
C LEU A 83 -1.81 1.60 -2.99
N GLY A 84 -1.61 2.69 -2.26
CA GLY A 84 -2.20 2.84 -0.93
C GLY A 84 -3.73 2.90 -0.96
N ALA A 85 -4.30 3.67 -1.89
CA ALA A 85 -5.75 3.70 -2.09
C ALA A 85 -6.31 2.34 -2.52
N ARG A 86 -5.61 1.65 -3.42
CA ARG A 86 -5.99 0.31 -3.89
C ARG A 86 -5.93 -0.70 -2.77
N ALA A 87 -4.89 -0.68 -1.95
CA ALA A 87 -4.74 -1.55 -0.79
C ALA A 87 -5.95 -1.45 0.15
N VAL A 88 -6.37 -0.23 0.48
CA VAL A 88 -7.53 0.00 1.35
C VAL A 88 -8.83 -0.42 0.67
N ASN A 89 -9.05 0.01 -0.57
CA ASN A 89 -10.28 -0.28 -1.29
C ASN A 89 -10.50 -1.78 -1.49
N GLU A 90 -9.47 -2.53 -1.89
CA GLU A 90 -9.59 -3.98 -2.11
C GLU A 90 -9.68 -4.76 -0.79
N ALA A 91 -9.02 -4.30 0.29
CA ALA A 91 -9.17 -4.90 1.60
C ALA A 91 -10.61 -4.80 2.15
N LEU A 92 -11.29 -3.68 1.89
CA LEU A 92 -12.62 -3.40 2.44
C LEU A 92 -13.76 -3.83 1.51
N ALA A 93 -13.54 -3.84 0.19
CA ALA A 93 -14.56 -4.21 -0.80
C ALA A 93 -14.91 -5.70 -0.75
N SER A 94 -16.06 -6.04 -1.29
CA SER A 94 -16.38 -7.44 -1.62
C SER A 94 -15.43 -7.94 -2.72
N SER A 95 -14.91 -9.16 -2.60
CA SER A 95 -14.08 -9.76 -3.66
C SER A 95 -14.81 -9.88 -5.02
N PHE A 96 -16.14 -9.84 -5.02
CA PHE A 96 -17.00 -9.87 -6.20
C PHE A 96 -17.72 -8.55 -6.46
N ASP A 97 -17.21 -7.46 -5.91
CA ASP A 97 -17.82 -6.13 -6.01
C ASP A 97 -18.06 -5.71 -7.48
N ALA A 98 -17.12 -6.02 -8.37
CA ALA A 98 -17.21 -5.73 -9.79
C ALA A 98 -18.41 -6.41 -10.51
N PHE A 99 -18.93 -7.50 -9.97
CA PHE A 99 -20.04 -8.26 -10.57
C PHE A 99 -21.41 -7.95 -9.93
N GLN A 100 -21.47 -7.10 -8.89
CA GLN A 100 -22.69 -6.75 -8.16
C GLN A 100 -23.33 -5.47 -8.72
N ALA A 101 -23.68 -5.46 -10.03
CA ALA A 101 -24.06 -4.25 -10.73
C ALA A 101 -25.44 -3.65 -10.35
N LYS A 102 -26.43 -4.45 -9.91
CA LYS A 102 -27.83 -4.03 -9.88
C LYS A 102 -28.22 -3.07 -8.74
N ASP A 103 -27.50 -3.06 -7.62
CA ASP A 103 -27.86 -2.24 -6.44
C ASP A 103 -26.69 -1.42 -5.93
N ARG A 104 -25.76 -1.07 -6.80
CA ARG A 104 -24.53 -0.39 -6.43
C ARG A 104 -24.79 1.05 -6.03
N LYS A 105 -24.41 1.41 -4.80
CA LYS A 105 -24.52 2.78 -4.27
C LYS A 105 -23.31 3.65 -4.56
N ASN A 106 -22.15 3.03 -4.80
CA ASN A 106 -20.87 3.70 -5.00
C ASN A 106 -20.25 3.29 -6.34
N PRO A 107 -19.46 4.15 -6.99
CA PRO A 107 -18.78 3.83 -8.24
C PRO A 107 -17.81 2.66 -8.10
N TYR A 108 -17.58 1.95 -9.19
CA TYR A 108 -16.38 1.11 -9.31
C TYR A 108 -15.13 1.99 -9.32
N ILE A 109 -14.13 1.60 -8.54
CA ILE A 109 -12.82 2.21 -8.62
C ILE A 109 -11.95 1.32 -9.50
N VAL A 110 -11.51 1.87 -10.62
CA VAL A 110 -10.53 1.25 -11.52
C VAL A 110 -9.26 2.08 -11.56
N TYR A 111 -8.16 1.48 -11.96
CA TYR A 111 -6.87 2.14 -11.90
C TYR A 111 -6.24 2.23 -13.29
N ALA A 112 -5.62 3.36 -13.61
CA ALA A 112 -4.92 3.58 -14.86
C ALA A 112 -3.61 4.35 -14.63
N GLY A 113 -2.69 4.31 -15.59
CA GLY A 113 -1.41 4.97 -15.45
C GLY A 113 -0.49 4.33 -14.41
N ASN A 114 -0.83 3.16 -13.93
CA ASN A 114 0.02 2.30 -13.11
C ASN A 114 0.83 1.31 -13.97
N ASN A 115 0.57 1.29 -15.25
CA ASN A 115 1.31 0.58 -16.31
C ASN A 115 1.10 1.32 -17.64
N ILE A 116 1.81 0.89 -18.69
CA ILE A 116 1.69 1.38 -20.07
C ILE A 116 1.37 0.25 -21.05
N GLY A 117 0.71 -0.81 -20.56
CA GLY A 117 0.23 -1.91 -21.41
C GLY A 117 -0.87 -1.41 -22.36
N GLU A 118 -0.66 -1.55 -23.66
CA GLU A 118 -1.60 -1.09 -24.69
C GLU A 118 -2.93 -1.83 -24.60
N ASP A 119 -2.90 -3.16 -24.47
CA ASP A 119 -4.09 -3.99 -24.36
C ASP A 119 -4.91 -3.61 -23.11
N TYR A 120 -4.25 -3.41 -21.96
CA TYR A 120 -4.94 -2.97 -20.75
C TYR A 120 -5.66 -1.63 -20.92
N LEU A 121 -5.02 -0.66 -21.60
CA LEU A 121 -5.63 0.64 -21.85
C LEU A 121 -6.77 0.53 -22.87
N ALA A 122 -6.64 -0.31 -23.88
CA ALA A 122 -7.71 -0.58 -24.86
C ALA A 122 -8.93 -1.20 -24.18
N ASP A 123 -8.74 -2.27 -23.40
CA ASP A 123 -9.79 -2.94 -22.64
C ASP A 123 -10.49 -1.97 -21.65
N LEU A 124 -9.72 -1.12 -20.98
CA LEU A 124 -10.27 -0.12 -20.07
C LEU A 124 -11.12 0.92 -20.83
N MET A 125 -10.64 1.40 -21.97
CA MET A 125 -11.40 2.37 -22.77
C MET A 125 -12.68 1.76 -23.35
N GLU A 126 -12.64 0.51 -23.82
CA GLU A 126 -13.82 -0.24 -24.25
C GLU A 126 -14.81 -0.42 -23.10
N PHE A 127 -14.36 -0.84 -21.91
CA PHE A 127 -15.19 -0.96 -20.72
C PHE A 127 -15.87 0.36 -20.33
N LEU A 128 -15.20 1.51 -20.52
CA LEU A 128 -15.73 2.83 -20.17
C LEU A 128 -16.67 3.42 -21.22
N ASP A 129 -16.73 2.82 -22.40
CA ASP A 129 -17.47 3.42 -23.54
C ASP A 129 -18.97 3.56 -23.26
N ASP A 130 -19.59 2.62 -22.58
CA ASP A 130 -21.01 2.67 -22.18
C ASP A 130 -21.23 3.21 -20.76
N LYS A 131 -20.19 3.52 -19.97
CA LYS A 131 -20.30 3.93 -18.56
C LYS A 131 -20.29 5.45 -18.37
N GLN A 132 -20.97 5.90 -17.32
CA GLN A 132 -20.78 7.24 -16.78
C GLN A 132 -19.53 7.20 -15.89
N PHE A 133 -18.42 7.76 -16.36
CA PHE A 133 -17.17 7.71 -15.61
C PHE A 133 -16.62 9.08 -15.22
N GLY A 134 -15.76 9.08 -14.21
CA GLY A 134 -14.99 10.23 -13.76
C GLY A 134 -13.51 9.86 -13.56
N ILE A 135 -12.67 10.84 -13.32
CA ILE A 135 -11.22 10.67 -13.21
C ILE A 135 -10.69 11.39 -11.97
N ILE A 136 -9.95 10.68 -11.13
CA ILE A 136 -9.07 11.27 -10.12
C ILE A 136 -7.66 11.14 -10.64
N ASN A 137 -7.07 12.25 -11.12
CA ASN A 137 -5.71 12.25 -11.63
C ASN A 137 -4.72 12.69 -10.55
N ILE A 138 -3.80 11.81 -10.19
CA ILE A 138 -2.87 11.98 -9.07
C ILE A 138 -1.44 12.02 -9.57
N SER A 139 -0.87 13.21 -9.64
CA SER A 139 0.52 13.42 -10.03
C SER A 139 1.04 14.75 -9.51
N LYS A 140 2.13 14.75 -8.75
CA LYS A 140 2.72 15.98 -8.22
C LYS A 140 3.23 16.87 -9.35
N SER A 141 4.00 16.33 -10.29
CA SER A 141 4.55 17.06 -11.44
C SER A 141 3.56 17.21 -12.61
N GLY A 142 2.67 16.23 -12.78
CA GLY A 142 1.84 16.08 -13.97
C GLY A 142 2.57 15.59 -15.24
N THR A 143 3.84 15.21 -15.09
CA THR A 143 4.70 14.77 -16.22
C THR A 143 5.19 13.33 -16.09
N THR A 144 4.75 12.60 -15.07
CA THR A 144 5.00 11.16 -14.96
C THR A 144 4.38 10.47 -16.17
N THR A 145 5.20 9.82 -16.97
CA THR A 145 4.83 9.36 -18.34
C THR A 145 3.59 8.49 -18.34
N GLU A 146 3.56 7.50 -17.48
CA GLU A 146 2.48 6.50 -17.39
C GLU A 146 1.14 7.17 -17.03
N THR A 147 1.15 7.98 -15.99
CA THR A 147 -0.05 8.71 -15.52
C THR A 147 -0.50 9.77 -16.52
N ALA A 148 0.43 10.52 -17.12
CA ALA A 148 0.11 11.58 -18.07
C ALA A 148 -0.48 11.02 -19.37
N LEU A 149 0.04 9.86 -19.84
CA LEU A 149 -0.46 9.16 -21.02
C LEU A 149 -1.89 8.66 -20.78
N ALA A 150 -2.13 7.93 -19.70
CA ALA A 150 -3.45 7.44 -19.36
C ALA A 150 -4.45 8.60 -19.18
N PHE A 151 -4.07 9.65 -18.47
CA PHE A 151 -4.95 10.82 -18.26
C PHE A 151 -5.28 11.53 -19.57
N ARG A 152 -4.31 11.69 -20.51
CA ARG A 152 -4.56 12.29 -21.80
C ARG A 152 -5.62 11.54 -22.61
N LEU A 153 -5.50 10.21 -22.65
CA LEU A 153 -6.46 9.34 -23.37
C LEU A 153 -7.85 9.42 -22.73
N LEU A 154 -7.93 9.21 -21.44
CA LEU A 154 -9.20 9.17 -20.68
C LEU A 154 -9.91 10.54 -20.63
N LYS A 155 -9.15 11.64 -20.48
CA LYS A 155 -9.69 13.01 -20.55
C LYS A 155 -10.32 13.26 -21.92
N THR A 156 -9.60 12.93 -23.01
CA THR A 156 -10.09 13.10 -24.38
C THR A 156 -11.38 12.30 -24.61
N MET A 157 -11.43 11.06 -24.16
CA MET A 157 -12.62 10.21 -24.24
C MET A 157 -13.78 10.80 -23.43
N LEU A 158 -13.55 11.23 -22.20
CA LEU A 158 -14.57 11.82 -21.34
C LEU A 158 -15.15 13.11 -21.93
N GLU A 159 -14.28 14.01 -22.41
CA GLU A 159 -14.72 15.27 -23.05
C GLU A 159 -15.52 15.02 -24.33
N LYS A 160 -15.14 14.03 -25.14
CA LYS A 160 -15.91 13.63 -26.32
C LYS A 160 -17.29 13.08 -25.97
N LYS A 161 -17.39 12.34 -24.86
CA LYS A 161 -18.61 11.67 -24.40
C LYS A 161 -19.63 12.65 -23.79
N VAL A 162 -19.19 13.54 -22.90
CA VAL A 162 -20.09 14.38 -22.09
C VAL A 162 -19.91 15.89 -22.31
N GLY A 163 -18.95 16.29 -23.15
CA GLY A 163 -18.58 17.69 -23.35
C GLY A 163 -17.70 18.24 -22.23
N LYS A 164 -16.95 19.30 -22.50
CA LYS A 164 -15.97 19.88 -21.57
C LYS A 164 -16.58 20.37 -20.26
N ALA A 165 -17.77 20.97 -20.31
CA ALA A 165 -18.42 21.54 -19.13
C ALA A 165 -18.79 20.46 -18.10
N GLU A 166 -19.33 19.33 -18.55
CA GLU A 166 -19.67 18.20 -17.67
C GLU A 166 -18.41 17.39 -17.29
N ALA A 167 -17.45 17.19 -18.21
CA ALA A 167 -16.19 16.53 -17.91
C ALA A 167 -15.43 17.21 -16.76
N LYS A 168 -15.43 18.54 -16.73
CA LYS A 168 -14.85 19.34 -15.65
C LYS A 168 -15.39 18.96 -14.26
N LEU A 169 -16.65 18.63 -14.14
CA LEU A 169 -17.30 18.25 -12.87
C LEU A 169 -17.01 16.80 -12.46
N ARG A 170 -16.43 15.99 -13.36
CA ARG A 170 -16.07 14.58 -13.16
C ARG A 170 -14.56 14.35 -13.07
N ILE A 171 -13.76 15.42 -13.17
CA ILE A 171 -12.30 15.34 -13.05
C ILE A 171 -11.87 16.05 -11.77
N VAL A 172 -11.10 15.32 -10.94
CA VAL A 172 -10.42 15.88 -9.77
C VAL A 172 -8.92 15.69 -9.93
N ALA A 173 -8.15 16.75 -9.74
CA ALA A 173 -6.69 16.70 -9.80
C ALA A 173 -6.10 16.76 -8.37
N VAL A 174 -5.34 15.73 -8.00
CA VAL A 174 -4.54 15.71 -6.78
C VAL A 174 -3.10 15.98 -7.18
N THR A 175 -2.58 17.17 -6.87
CA THR A 175 -1.33 17.65 -7.49
C THR A 175 -0.58 18.64 -6.58
N ASP A 176 0.51 19.21 -7.07
CA ASP A 176 1.27 20.26 -6.38
C ASP A 176 0.40 21.50 -6.10
N ARG A 177 0.75 22.25 -5.07
CA ARG A 177 0.04 23.45 -4.66
C ARG A 177 0.09 24.56 -5.71
N ALA A 178 1.24 24.77 -6.35
CA ALA A 178 1.51 25.96 -7.14
C ALA A 178 2.13 25.71 -8.52
N LYS A 179 2.79 24.56 -8.74
CA LYS A 179 3.61 24.29 -9.92
C LYS A 179 3.33 22.93 -10.55
N GLY A 180 3.86 22.71 -11.75
CA GLY A 180 3.74 21.46 -12.49
C GLY A 180 2.63 21.50 -13.54
N ALA A 181 2.76 20.60 -14.53
CA ALA A 181 1.86 20.56 -15.67
C ALA A 181 0.40 20.28 -15.29
N LEU A 182 0.17 19.37 -14.31
CA LEU A 182 -1.19 19.07 -13.87
C LEU A 182 -1.81 20.25 -13.10
N ARG A 183 -1.04 21.00 -12.31
CA ARG A 183 -1.53 22.21 -11.64
C ARG A 183 -1.95 23.26 -12.66
N SER A 184 -1.10 23.53 -13.65
CA SER A 184 -1.41 24.49 -14.72
C SER A 184 -2.65 24.09 -15.49
N LEU A 185 -2.77 22.83 -15.89
CA LEU A 185 -3.94 22.32 -16.59
C LEU A 185 -5.21 22.42 -15.73
N ALA A 186 -5.14 21.99 -14.47
CA ALA A 186 -6.28 22.03 -13.57
C ALA A 186 -6.78 23.47 -13.32
N THR A 187 -5.87 24.43 -13.25
CA THR A 187 -6.22 25.86 -13.12
C THR A 187 -6.89 26.36 -14.40
N GLN A 188 -6.31 26.06 -15.58
CA GLN A 188 -6.85 26.47 -16.89
C GLN A 188 -8.25 25.92 -17.14
N GLU A 189 -8.46 24.62 -16.89
CA GLU A 189 -9.74 23.92 -17.14
C GLU A 189 -10.71 24.10 -15.97
N GLY A 190 -10.24 24.59 -14.82
CA GLY A 190 -11.03 24.81 -13.61
C GLY A 190 -11.47 23.52 -12.92
N TYR A 191 -10.64 22.48 -12.88
CA TYR A 191 -10.91 21.25 -12.15
C TYR A 191 -10.91 21.49 -10.64
N LYS A 192 -11.70 20.70 -9.90
CA LYS A 192 -11.52 20.57 -8.46
C LYS A 192 -10.13 20.02 -8.17
N THR A 193 -9.43 20.63 -7.19
CA THR A 193 -8.07 20.21 -6.86
C THR A 193 -7.90 19.92 -5.38
N PHE A 194 -7.01 18.97 -5.09
CA PHE A 194 -6.43 18.76 -3.77
C PHE A 194 -4.90 18.85 -3.86
N VAL A 195 -4.28 19.22 -2.75
CA VAL A 195 -2.82 19.43 -2.68
C VAL A 195 -2.15 18.16 -2.15
N ILE A 196 -1.12 17.70 -2.86
CA ILE A 196 -0.17 16.73 -2.33
C ILE A 196 0.81 17.50 -1.42
N PRO A 197 0.90 17.18 -0.12
CA PRO A 197 1.84 17.84 0.77
C PRO A 197 3.29 17.72 0.25
N ASP A 198 4.05 18.82 0.33
CA ASP A 198 5.43 18.83 -0.18
C ASP A 198 6.37 17.93 0.63
N ASN A 199 6.10 17.82 1.92
CA ASN A 199 6.88 17.09 2.91
C ASN A 199 6.39 15.65 3.15
N VAL A 200 5.58 15.08 2.23
CA VAL A 200 5.14 13.68 2.30
C VAL A 200 5.53 12.95 1.03
N GLY A 201 6.33 11.90 1.17
CA GLY A 201 6.72 11.03 0.06
C GLY A 201 5.55 10.17 -0.45
N GLY A 202 5.60 9.76 -1.73
CA GLY A 202 4.49 9.03 -2.37
C GLY A 202 4.06 7.77 -1.62
N ARG A 203 4.99 6.95 -1.15
CA ARG A 203 4.71 5.69 -0.43
C ARG A 203 4.19 5.88 1.01
N PHE A 204 4.26 7.12 1.54
CA PHE A 204 3.73 7.55 2.84
C PHE A 204 2.45 8.40 2.72
N SER A 205 1.80 8.41 1.56
CA SER A 205 0.76 9.40 1.24
C SER A 205 -0.67 8.88 1.34
N VAL A 206 -0.91 7.66 1.83
CA VAL A 206 -2.25 7.04 1.88
C VAL A 206 -3.25 7.93 2.63
N LEU A 207 -2.82 8.53 3.75
CA LEU A 207 -3.65 9.39 4.60
C LEU A 207 -3.70 10.87 4.14
N THR A 208 -3.15 11.17 2.97
CA THR A 208 -3.33 12.48 2.30
C THR A 208 -4.50 12.42 1.30
N PRO A 209 -4.85 13.52 0.60
CA PRO A 209 -5.83 13.45 -0.48
C PRO A 209 -5.54 12.38 -1.53
N VAL A 210 -4.28 11.96 -1.68
CA VAL A 210 -3.83 10.90 -2.60
C VAL A 210 -4.58 9.59 -2.36
N GLY A 211 -4.73 9.16 -1.11
CA GLY A 211 -5.47 7.95 -0.77
C GLY A 211 -6.93 8.25 -0.38
N LEU A 212 -7.13 9.22 0.52
CA LEU A 212 -8.44 9.46 1.16
C LEU A 212 -9.56 9.76 0.16
N LEU A 213 -9.27 10.46 -0.94
CA LEU A 213 -10.32 10.79 -1.91
C LEU A 213 -10.85 9.55 -2.61
N ALA A 214 -9.98 8.68 -3.13
CA ALA A 214 -10.41 7.45 -3.80
C ALA A 214 -11.12 6.49 -2.85
N ILE A 215 -10.66 6.41 -1.59
CA ILE A 215 -11.27 5.59 -0.52
C ILE A 215 -12.67 6.12 -0.20
N ALA A 216 -12.84 7.44 -0.06
CA ALA A 216 -14.15 8.07 0.17
C ALA A 216 -15.10 7.87 -1.02
N VAL A 217 -14.60 7.95 -2.26
CA VAL A 217 -15.41 7.70 -3.47
C VAL A 217 -15.89 6.25 -3.53
N ALA A 218 -15.06 5.30 -3.12
CA ALA A 218 -15.46 3.89 -2.97
C ALA A 218 -16.55 3.68 -1.89
N GLY A 219 -16.80 4.67 -1.04
CA GLY A 219 -17.85 4.65 -0.02
C GLY A 219 -17.40 4.18 1.35
N PHE A 220 -16.10 4.06 1.61
CA PHE A 220 -15.56 3.66 2.89
C PHE A 220 -15.41 4.84 3.85
N ASP A 221 -15.45 4.56 5.15
CA ASP A 221 -15.37 5.56 6.22
C ASP A 221 -13.94 6.04 6.44
N ILE A 222 -13.58 7.16 5.79
CA ILE A 222 -12.27 7.77 5.95
C ILE A 222 -12.04 8.35 7.37
N ARG A 223 -13.09 8.64 8.14
CA ARG A 223 -12.96 9.12 9.51
C ARG A 223 -12.54 8.00 10.44
N ALA A 224 -13.13 6.81 10.29
CA ALA A 224 -12.70 5.61 11.01
C ALA A 224 -11.27 5.22 10.64
N LEU A 225 -10.89 5.31 9.34
CA LEU A 225 -9.54 5.05 8.87
C LEU A 225 -8.51 6.00 9.54
N VAL A 226 -8.78 7.30 9.50
CA VAL A 226 -7.91 8.32 10.12
C VAL A 226 -7.86 8.14 11.64
N LYS A 227 -8.96 7.81 12.28
CA LYS A 227 -9.01 7.53 13.72
C LYS A 227 -8.10 6.36 14.11
N GLY A 228 -8.12 5.28 13.32
CA GLY A 228 -7.22 4.14 13.52
C GLY A 228 -5.74 4.56 13.43
N ALA A 229 -5.39 5.36 12.43
CA ALA A 229 -4.04 5.90 12.27
C ALA A 229 -3.63 6.83 13.43
N GLN A 230 -4.52 7.70 13.90
CA GLN A 230 -4.29 8.58 15.07
C GLN A 230 -4.02 7.78 16.34
N ASP A 231 -4.74 6.69 16.55
CA ASP A 231 -4.55 5.84 17.72
C ASP A 231 -3.20 5.11 17.64
N MET A 232 -2.78 4.70 16.43
CA MET A 232 -1.47 4.09 16.23
C MET A 232 -0.33 5.11 16.32
N GLU A 233 -0.51 6.35 15.84
CA GLU A 233 0.43 7.46 16.00
C GLU A 233 0.79 7.63 17.49
N ARG A 234 -0.24 7.69 18.38
CA ARG A 234 0.00 7.79 19.82
C ARG A 234 0.70 6.57 20.41
N ARG A 235 0.33 5.34 19.97
CA ARG A 235 0.93 4.10 20.45
C ARG A 235 2.38 3.89 20.02
N THR A 236 2.82 4.63 19.01
CA THR A 236 4.17 4.50 18.45
C THR A 236 5.00 5.77 18.62
N ALA A 237 4.50 6.73 19.40
CA ALA A 237 5.22 7.97 19.72
C ALA A 237 6.57 7.71 20.42
N ALA A 238 7.48 8.66 20.36
CA ALA A 238 8.85 8.47 20.83
C ALA A 238 8.97 8.36 22.36
N ASP A 239 7.99 8.84 23.11
CA ASP A 239 7.89 8.72 24.56
C ASP A 239 7.31 7.38 25.05
N VAL A 240 6.76 6.57 24.12
CA VAL A 240 6.24 5.23 24.46
C VAL A 240 7.40 4.26 24.65
N PRO A 241 7.48 3.57 25.83
CA PRO A 241 8.54 2.62 26.10
C PRO A 241 8.64 1.50 25.04
N PHE A 242 9.84 1.03 24.75
CA PHE A 242 10.08 -0.02 23.74
C PHE A 242 9.16 -1.24 23.93
N ALA A 243 8.94 -1.69 25.17
CA ALA A 243 8.10 -2.86 25.46
C ALA A 243 6.62 -2.67 25.09
N GLU A 244 6.18 -1.43 24.91
CA GLU A 244 4.81 -1.06 24.57
C GLU A 244 4.66 -0.51 23.15
N ASN A 245 5.80 -0.16 22.51
CA ASN A 245 5.84 0.44 21.18
C ASN A 245 5.99 -0.62 20.08
N PRO A 246 4.89 -0.99 19.38
CA PRO A 246 4.93 -2.08 18.41
C PRO A 246 5.82 -1.77 17.19
N ALA A 247 5.93 -0.50 16.77
CA ALA A 247 6.76 -0.12 15.62
C ALA A 247 8.26 -0.24 15.95
N CYS A 248 8.66 0.16 17.15
CA CYS A 248 10.04 -0.03 17.63
C CYS A 248 10.39 -1.52 17.76
N GLN A 249 9.47 -2.33 18.31
CA GLN A 249 9.66 -3.77 18.45
C GLN A 249 9.81 -4.45 17.09
N TYR A 250 8.95 -4.13 16.14
CA TYR A 250 9.00 -4.66 14.78
C TYR A 250 10.31 -4.27 14.08
N ALA A 251 10.68 -2.99 14.09
CA ALA A 251 11.91 -2.51 13.47
C ALA A 251 13.16 -3.13 14.08
N ALA A 252 13.22 -3.28 15.41
CA ALA A 252 14.34 -3.93 16.09
C ALA A 252 14.48 -5.40 15.69
N MET A 253 13.36 -6.16 15.70
CA MET A 253 13.38 -7.59 15.34
C MET A 253 13.79 -7.80 13.89
N ARG A 254 13.24 -7.03 12.94
CA ARG A 254 13.64 -7.09 11.52
C ARG A 254 15.15 -6.87 11.35
N ASN A 255 15.69 -5.85 11.99
CA ASN A 255 17.11 -5.55 11.89
C ASN A 255 17.99 -6.59 12.59
N ALA A 256 17.55 -7.18 13.71
CA ALA A 256 18.25 -8.29 14.36
C ALA A 256 18.30 -9.52 13.46
N LEU A 257 17.19 -9.86 12.81
CA LEU A 257 17.13 -10.95 11.83
C LEU A 257 18.01 -10.67 10.61
N TYR A 258 18.01 -9.44 10.11
CA TYR A 258 18.89 -9.02 9.02
C TYR A 258 20.39 -9.21 9.38
N GLN A 259 20.79 -8.81 10.58
CA GLN A 259 22.15 -9.03 11.11
C GLN A 259 22.47 -10.52 11.28
N ALA A 260 21.48 -11.34 11.62
CA ALA A 260 21.58 -12.80 11.69
C ALA A 260 21.55 -13.50 10.31
N GLY A 261 21.62 -12.75 9.20
CA GLY A 261 21.68 -13.29 7.84
C GLY A 261 20.34 -13.51 7.15
N LYS A 262 19.21 -13.17 7.78
CA LYS A 262 17.88 -13.25 7.17
C LYS A 262 17.68 -12.00 6.29
N LYS A 263 17.81 -12.15 4.99
CA LYS A 263 17.84 -11.03 4.02
C LYS A 263 16.52 -10.77 3.33
N ILE A 264 15.56 -11.67 3.46
CA ILE A 264 14.26 -11.61 2.79
C ILE A 264 13.18 -11.68 3.86
N GLU A 265 12.32 -10.69 3.90
CA GLU A 265 11.08 -10.71 4.69
C GLU A 265 9.91 -11.08 3.80
N ILE A 266 9.16 -12.08 4.20
CA ILE A 266 7.93 -12.50 3.53
C ILE A 266 6.74 -12.05 4.37
N LEU A 267 5.97 -11.08 3.85
CA LEU A 267 4.69 -10.71 4.44
C LEU A 267 3.65 -11.76 4.07
N VAL A 268 3.11 -12.44 5.07
CA VAL A 268 2.17 -13.55 4.90
C VAL A 268 0.77 -13.11 5.31
N ASN A 269 -0.23 -13.36 4.47
CA ASN A 269 -1.62 -13.21 4.83
C ASN A 269 -2.42 -14.48 4.47
N PHE A 270 -3.51 -14.72 5.20
CA PHE A 270 -4.50 -15.79 4.97
C PHE A 270 -5.85 -15.23 4.53
N ASN A 271 -5.88 -13.95 4.11
CA ASN A 271 -7.07 -13.30 3.60
C ASN A 271 -6.75 -12.66 2.24
N PRO A 272 -7.31 -13.17 1.13
CA PRO A 272 -6.96 -12.71 -0.21
C PRO A 272 -7.28 -11.23 -0.47
N ARG A 273 -8.12 -10.59 0.36
CA ARG A 273 -8.36 -9.13 0.29
C ARG A 273 -7.14 -8.30 0.66
N LEU A 274 -6.16 -8.87 1.36
CA LEU A 274 -4.94 -8.17 1.75
C LEU A 274 -3.83 -8.23 0.69
N HIS A 275 -4.10 -8.83 -0.48
CA HIS A 275 -3.11 -8.90 -1.57
C HIS A 275 -2.51 -7.53 -1.90
N TYR A 276 -3.33 -6.52 -2.22
CA TYR A 276 -2.81 -5.19 -2.53
C TYR A 276 -2.28 -4.43 -1.32
N PHE A 277 -2.64 -4.83 -0.11
CA PHE A 277 -1.99 -4.34 1.09
C PHE A 277 -0.52 -4.80 1.15
N SER A 278 -0.26 -6.05 0.79
CA SER A 278 1.10 -6.59 0.64
C SER A 278 1.88 -5.89 -0.48
N GLU A 279 1.23 -5.55 -1.61
CA GLU A 279 1.85 -4.78 -2.70
C GLU A 279 2.26 -3.35 -2.25
N TRP A 280 1.38 -2.65 -1.51
CA TRP A 280 1.70 -1.36 -0.91
C TRP A 280 2.86 -1.48 0.09
N TRP A 281 2.86 -2.51 0.94
CA TRP A 281 3.91 -2.77 1.91
C TRP A 281 5.26 -3.04 1.21
N LYS A 282 5.28 -3.78 0.10
CA LYS A 282 6.49 -4.00 -0.71
C LYS A 282 7.07 -2.69 -1.24
N GLN A 283 6.23 -1.78 -1.74
CA GLN A 283 6.68 -0.46 -2.16
C GLN A 283 7.24 0.33 -0.96
N LEU A 284 6.52 0.35 0.16
CA LEU A 284 6.92 1.08 1.36
C LEU A 284 8.33 0.69 1.79
N TYR A 285 8.58 -0.61 1.97
CA TYR A 285 9.88 -1.11 2.45
C TYR A 285 10.94 -1.16 1.36
N GLY A 286 10.61 -1.59 0.17
CA GLY A 286 11.55 -1.72 -0.95
C GLY A 286 12.21 -0.38 -1.33
N GLU A 287 11.40 0.67 -1.50
CA GLU A 287 11.92 2.00 -1.82
C GLU A 287 12.60 2.69 -0.62
N SER A 288 12.22 2.33 0.62
CA SER A 288 12.78 2.97 1.81
C SER A 288 14.12 2.35 2.24
N GLU A 289 14.27 1.04 2.16
CA GLU A 289 15.41 0.32 2.72
C GLU A 289 16.43 -0.15 1.67
N GLY A 290 16.00 -0.47 0.44
CA GLY A 290 16.84 -1.01 -0.62
C GLY A 290 17.82 0.03 -1.19
N LYS A 291 18.86 0.41 -0.42
CA LYS A 291 19.81 1.49 -0.76
C LYS A 291 21.23 1.13 -0.35
N GLN A 292 22.21 1.68 -1.06
CA GLN A 292 23.63 1.51 -0.73
C GLN A 292 24.05 0.04 -0.60
N HIS A 293 23.45 -0.86 -1.41
CA HIS A 293 23.66 -2.32 -1.36
C HIS A 293 23.26 -2.96 -0.02
N LYS A 294 22.34 -2.32 0.72
CA LYS A 294 21.75 -2.80 1.98
C LYS A 294 20.24 -2.95 1.82
N GLY A 295 19.62 -3.54 2.81
CA GLY A 295 18.17 -3.62 2.97
C GLY A 295 17.66 -5.05 2.99
N ILE A 296 16.49 -5.20 3.63
CA ILE A 296 15.74 -6.45 3.66
C ILE A 296 14.85 -6.48 2.40
N PHE A 297 14.95 -7.54 1.62
CA PHE A 297 14.10 -7.67 0.41
C PHE A 297 12.66 -7.99 0.81
N PRO A 298 11.68 -7.14 0.45
CA PRO A 298 10.29 -7.37 0.81
C PRO A 298 9.63 -8.29 -0.22
N ALA A 299 9.21 -9.46 0.22
CA ALA A 299 8.39 -10.40 -0.54
C ALA A 299 7.02 -10.57 0.12
N SER A 300 6.06 -11.20 -0.56
CA SER A 300 4.76 -11.53 0.02
C SER A 300 4.21 -12.82 -0.54
N VAL A 301 3.33 -13.48 0.23
CA VAL A 301 2.56 -14.65 -0.18
C VAL A 301 1.12 -14.55 0.33
N ASP A 302 0.19 -15.08 -0.46
CA ASP A 302 -1.23 -15.19 -0.13
C ASP A 302 -1.55 -16.67 0.18
N PHE A 303 -1.57 -17.04 1.45
CA PHE A 303 -1.93 -18.40 1.85
C PHE A 303 -3.47 -18.55 1.93
N THR A 304 -4.02 -19.74 1.68
CA THR A 304 -3.36 -21.05 1.45
C THR A 304 -2.87 -21.26 0.02
N THR A 305 -3.25 -20.40 -0.95
CA THR A 305 -2.89 -20.58 -2.36
C THR A 305 -1.40 -20.80 -2.54
N ASP A 306 -0.56 -19.95 -1.97
CA ASP A 306 0.89 -20.01 -2.13
C ASP A 306 1.57 -21.12 -1.30
N LEU A 307 0.85 -21.83 -0.45
CA LEU A 307 1.37 -23.09 0.10
C LEU A 307 1.56 -24.16 -0.99
N HIS A 308 0.77 -24.08 -2.08
CA HIS A 308 0.87 -24.95 -3.24
C HIS A 308 1.85 -24.44 -4.32
N SER A 309 2.62 -23.38 -4.01
CA SER A 309 3.67 -22.81 -4.87
C SER A 309 4.95 -22.55 -4.08
N MET A 310 4.95 -21.59 -3.18
CA MET A 310 6.08 -21.14 -2.38
C MET A 310 6.28 -21.95 -1.09
N GLY A 311 5.28 -22.72 -0.65
CA GLY A 311 5.32 -23.47 0.62
C GLY A 311 6.53 -24.40 0.71
N GLN A 312 6.85 -25.13 -0.35
CA GLN A 312 8.03 -26.02 -0.38
C GLN A 312 9.33 -25.23 -0.15
N TRP A 313 9.47 -24.09 -0.82
CA TRP A 313 10.69 -23.29 -0.71
C TRP A 313 10.83 -22.66 0.70
N ILE A 314 9.73 -22.17 1.26
CA ILE A 314 9.71 -21.60 2.60
C ILE A 314 10.06 -22.68 3.64
N GLN A 315 9.45 -23.89 3.52
CA GLN A 315 9.64 -24.97 4.47
C GLN A 315 11.05 -25.58 4.41
N ASP A 316 11.63 -25.74 3.22
CA ASP A 316 12.83 -26.57 3.02
C ASP A 316 13.91 -25.93 2.14
N GLY A 317 13.72 -24.67 1.70
CA GLY A 317 14.70 -23.91 0.92
C GLY A 317 15.79 -23.26 1.78
N GLU A 318 16.50 -22.28 1.23
CA GLU A 318 17.57 -21.56 1.92
C GLU A 318 17.05 -20.78 3.12
N ARG A 319 17.77 -20.83 4.25
CA ARG A 319 17.40 -20.18 5.51
C ARG A 319 17.71 -18.66 5.54
N SER A 320 17.64 -17.99 4.40
CA SER A 320 17.85 -16.54 4.26
C SER A 320 16.60 -15.68 4.52
N ILE A 321 15.46 -16.31 4.80
CA ILE A 321 14.15 -15.70 4.98
C ILE A 321 13.70 -15.61 6.44
N PHE A 322 12.72 -14.73 6.67
CA PHE A 322 11.81 -14.75 7.84
C PHE A 322 10.41 -14.31 7.41
N GLU A 323 9.42 -14.66 8.19
CA GLU A 323 8.03 -14.31 7.92
C GLU A 323 7.51 -13.26 8.89
N THR A 324 6.68 -12.36 8.37
CA THR A 324 5.78 -11.48 9.13
C THR A 324 4.34 -11.88 8.78
N VAL A 325 3.68 -12.59 9.68
CA VAL A 325 2.33 -13.12 9.48
C VAL A 325 1.29 -12.14 9.99
N ILE A 326 0.37 -11.74 9.11
CA ILE A 326 -0.82 -10.96 9.45
C ILE A 326 -1.94 -11.93 9.80
N SER A 327 -2.37 -11.91 11.05
CA SER A 327 -3.46 -12.74 11.57
C SER A 327 -4.70 -11.88 11.88
N ILE A 328 -5.84 -12.26 11.32
CA ILE A 328 -7.13 -11.61 11.55
C ILE A 328 -7.92 -12.46 12.53
N GLU A 329 -8.34 -11.88 13.67
CA GLU A 329 -9.03 -12.66 14.71
C GLU A 329 -10.43 -13.10 14.30
N LYS A 330 -11.15 -12.27 13.56
CA LYS A 330 -12.56 -12.50 13.19
C LYS A 330 -12.83 -12.16 11.74
N ALA A 331 -13.39 -13.08 10.99
CA ALA A 331 -13.94 -12.78 9.68
C ALA A 331 -15.20 -11.89 9.78
N ASN A 332 -15.40 -11.01 8.79
CA ASN A 332 -16.55 -10.09 8.74
C ASN A 332 -17.86 -10.80 8.36
N ARG A 333 -17.80 -12.01 7.82
CA ARG A 333 -18.95 -12.81 7.39
C ARG A 333 -18.79 -14.24 7.87
N GLU A 334 -19.90 -14.96 7.97
CA GLU A 334 -19.93 -16.34 8.43
C GLU A 334 -20.36 -17.28 7.30
N VAL A 335 -19.59 -18.34 7.10
CA VAL A 335 -19.91 -19.47 6.23
C VAL A 335 -19.58 -20.74 7.01
N ARG A 336 -20.51 -21.70 7.07
CA ARG A 336 -20.31 -22.98 7.72
C ARG A 336 -20.22 -24.12 6.73
N VAL A 337 -19.40 -25.11 7.04
CA VAL A 337 -19.27 -26.33 6.27
C VAL A 337 -20.56 -27.17 6.47
N PRO A 338 -21.27 -27.53 5.39
CA PRO A 338 -22.44 -28.39 5.51
C PRO A 338 -22.04 -29.83 5.85
N HIS A 339 -23.00 -30.60 6.38
CA HIS A 339 -22.89 -32.08 6.45
C HIS A 339 -23.24 -32.68 5.09
N ASP A 340 -22.51 -33.70 4.67
CA ASP A 340 -22.81 -34.50 3.46
C ASP A 340 -23.02 -35.95 3.86
N ASP A 341 -24.21 -36.51 3.58
CA ASP A 341 -24.57 -37.89 3.99
C ASP A 341 -23.69 -38.95 3.33
N GLU A 342 -23.18 -38.68 2.13
CA GLU A 342 -22.30 -39.63 1.42
C GLU A 342 -20.84 -39.51 1.87
N ASN A 343 -20.41 -38.33 2.32
CA ASN A 343 -19.05 -38.03 2.80
C ASN A 343 -17.92 -38.54 1.88
N LEU A 344 -18.11 -38.46 0.55
CA LEU A 344 -17.15 -38.98 -0.42
C LEU A 344 -15.81 -38.21 -0.41
N ASP A 345 -15.85 -36.95 -0.02
CA ASP A 345 -14.67 -36.07 0.17
C ASP A 345 -13.99 -36.23 1.54
N GLY A 346 -14.61 -36.99 2.45
CA GLY A 346 -14.10 -37.22 3.81
C GLY A 346 -14.15 -35.97 4.73
N LEU A 347 -14.89 -34.91 4.38
CA LEU A 347 -14.85 -33.63 5.08
C LEU A 347 -15.88 -33.47 6.22
N ASN A 348 -16.68 -34.51 6.53
CA ASN A 348 -17.68 -34.41 7.62
C ASN A 348 -17.09 -34.09 9.01
N PHE A 349 -15.80 -34.30 9.24
CA PHE A 349 -15.15 -33.86 10.48
C PHE A 349 -15.09 -32.36 10.62
N LEU A 350 -15.33 -31.60 9.55
CA LEU A 350 -15.46 -30.14 9.52
C LEU A 350 -16.93 -29.67 9.59
N ALA A 351 -17.90 -30.56 9.43
CA ALA A 351 -19.32 -30.20 9.40
C ALA A 351 -19.74 -29.36 10.61
N GLY A 352 -20.43 -28.26 10.37
CA GLY A 352 -20.84 -27.28 11.38
C GLY A 352 -19.77 -26.26 11.75
N LYS A 353 -18.50 -26.50 11.46
CA LYS A 353 -17.42 -25.50 11.71
C LYS A 353 -17.52 -24.34 10.76
N ARG A 354 -17.10 -23.17 11.22
CA ARG A 354 -16.93 -22.01 10.33
C ARG A 354 -15.71 -22.22 9.44
N VAL A 355 -15.79 -21.76 8.18
CA VAL A 355 -14.63 -21.76 7.26
C VAL A 355 -13.47 -20.93 7.84
N ASP A 356 -13.78 -19.86 8.57
CA ASP A 356 -12.80 -19.05 9.30
C ASP A 356 -12.02 -19.86 10.36
N GLU A 357 -12.67 -20.77 11.08
CA GLU A 357 -12.00 -21.66 12.04
C GLU A 357 -11.01 -22.61 11.33
N VAL A 358 -11.41 -23.14 10.15
CA VAL A 358 -10.52 -23.99 9.35
C VAL A 358 -9.31 -23.19 8.85
N ASN A 359 -9.54 -21.97 8.37
CA ASN A 359 -8.47 -21.05 7.91
C ASN A 359 -7.49 -20.71 9.05
N LYS A 360 -8.01 -20.48 10.28
CA LYS A 360 -7.18 -20.26 11.47
C LYS A 360 -6.31 -21.46 11.83
N MET A 361 -6.83 -22.67 11.69
CA MET A 361 -6.03 -23.89 11.90
C MET A 361 -4.98 -24.06 10.82
N ALA A 362 -5.28 -23.69 9.57
CA ALA A 362 -4.29 -23.66 8.49
C ALA A 362 -3.17 -22.65 8.79
N GLU A 363 -3.52 -21.42 9.22
CA GLU A 363 -2.55 -20.41 9.64
C GLU A 363 -1.63 -20.93 10.76
N LEU A 364 -2.22 -21.47 11.83
CA LEU A 364 -1.48 -21.96 12.99
C LEU A 364 -0.59 -23.16 12.62
N GLY A 365 -1.11 -24.12 11.88
CA GLY A 365 -0.36 -25.30 11.44
C GLY A 365 0.81 -24.93 10.53
N THR A 366 0.61 -24.01 9.60
CA THR A 366 1.66 -23.51 8.71
C THR A 366 2.77 -22.80 9.50
N ARG A 367 2.39 -21.91 10.41
CA ARG A 367 3.36 -21.18 11.25
C ARG A 367 4.20 -22.13 12.10
N LEU A 368 3.60 -23.12 12.73
CA LEU A 368 4.32 -24.11 13.52
C LEU A 368 5.31 -24.91 12.65
N ALA A 369 4.87 -25.38 11.47
CA ALA A 369 5.74 -26.11 10.57
C ALA A 369 6.93 -25.26 10.08
N HIS A 370 6.71 -24.00 9.72
CA HIS A 370 7.77 -23.11 9.27
C HIS A 370 8.76 -22.77 10.41
N ILE A 371 8.27 -22.53 11.64
CA ILE A 371 9.11 -22.29 12.82
C ILE A 371 9.99 -23.52 13.11
N ASP A 372 9.39 -24.72 13.13
CA ASP A 372 10.11 -25.99 13.32
C ASP A 372 11.12 -26.24 12.19
N GLY A 373 10.84 -25.76 10.98
CA GLY A 373 11.74 -25.77 9.83
C GLY A 373 12.85 -24.72 9.88
N GLY A 374 12.92 -23.89 10.93
CA GLY A 374 13.97 -22.88 11.12
C GLY A 374 13.70 -21.54 10.45
N VAL A 375 12.43 -21.21 10.17
CA VAL A 375 11.99 -19.91 9.64
C VAL A 375 11.48 -19.03 10.78
N PRO A 376 12.18 -17.92 11.12
CA PRO A 376 11.72 -16.98 12.14
C PRO A 376 10.36 -16.38 11.77
N ASN A 377 9.47 -16.22 12.76
CA ASN A 377 8.11 -15.78 12.53
C ASN A 377 7.72 -14.62 13.46
N ILE A 378 7.42 -13.47 12.89
CA ILE A 378 6.80 -12.32 13.56
C ILE A 378 5.29 -12.44 13.34
N LEU A 379 4.50 -12.33 14.41
CA LEU A 379 3.04 -12.36 14.31
C LEU A 379 2.48 -10.98 14.61
N ILE A 380 1.61 -10.50 13.72
CA ILE A 380 0.85 -9.27 13.88
C ILE A 380 -0.63 -9.60 13.81
N GLU A 381 -1.35 -9.32 14.91
CA GLU A 381 -2.75 -9.68 15.11
C GLU A 381 -3.62 -8.44 15.16
N PHE A 382 -4.76 -8.49 14.49
CA PHE A 382 -5.80 -7.48 14.63
C PHE A 382 -7.20 -8.09 14.54
N GLU A 383 -8.20 -7.37 15.06
CA GLU A 383 -9.51 -7.96 15.30
C GLU A 383 -10.22 -8.36 14.00
N ARG A 384 -10.32 -7.45 13.04
CA ARG A 384 -11.00 -7.66 11.75
C ARG A 384 -10.51 -6.71 10.67
N VAL A 385 -10.85 -6.96 9.43
CA VAL A 385 -10.60 -6.06 8.32
C VAL A 385 -11.73 -5.04 8.27
N ASP A 386 -11.46 -3.85 8.81
CA ASP A 386 -12.31 -2.66 8.74
C ASP A 386 -11.44 -1.40 8.61
N GLU A 387 -12.06 -0.26 8.36
CA GLU A 387 -11.36 1.01 8.13
C GLU A 387 -10.46 1.39 9.32
N TYR A 388 -10.94 1.22 10.54
CA TYR A 388 -10.19 1.56 11.73
C TYR A 388 -8.90 0.71 11.88
N ASN A 389 -9.02 -0.60 11.72
CA ASN A 389 -7.87 -1.50 11.83
C ASN A 389 -6.88 -1.30 10.68
N ILE A 390 -7.37 -1.08 9.44
CA ILE A 390 -6.51 -0.77 8.29
C ILE A 390 -5.77 0.55 8.52
N GLY A 391 -6.42 1.56 9.09
CA GLY A 391 -5.76 2.82 9.47
C GLY A 391 -4.62 2.63 10.46
N GLN A 392 -4.81 1.78 11.49
CA GLN A 392 -3.74 1.40 12.42
C GLN A 392 -2.56 0.74 11.69
N PHE A 393 -2.86 -0.18 10.77
CA PHE A 393 -1.86 -0.93 10.01
C PHE A 393 -1.01 -0.04 9.13
N ILE A 394 -1.64 0.90 8.41
CA ILE A 394 -0.93 1.84 7.55
C ILE A 394 0.10 2.61 8.37
N TYR A 395 -0.33 3.26 9.44
CA TYR A 395 0.59 4.07 10.24
C TYR A 395 1.65 3.23 10.98
N PHE A 396 1.28 2.05 11.47
CA PHE A 396 2.23 1.11 12.08
C PHE A 396 3.38 0.76 11.13
N PHE A 397 3.08 0.38 9.88
CA PHE A 397 4.11 0.02 8.92
C PHE A 397 4.92 1.23 8.44
N GLU A 398 4.29 2.40 8.28
CA GLU A 398 5.00 3.64 7.96
C GLU A 398 6.01 3.99 9.06
N ARG A 399 5.58 3.94 10.33
CA ARG A 399 6.47 4.24 11.48
C ARG A 399 7.59 3.21 11.61
N GLY A 400 7.24 1.92 11.53
CA GLY A 400 8.21 0.83 11.55
C GLY A 400 9.23 0.91 10.43
N CYS A 401 8.80 1.31 9.24
CA CYS A 401 9.67 1.50 8.08
C CYS A 401 10.67 2.65 8.28
N GLY A 402 10.21 3.80 8.75
CA GLY A 402 11.09 4.95 9.04
C GLY A 402 12.16 4.60 10.09
N ILE A 403 11.76 3.96 11.19
CA ILE A 403 12.69 3.50 12.24
C ILE A 403 13.68 2.48 11.68
N SER A 404 13.19 1.49 10.93
CA SER A 404 14.02 0.41 10.36
C SER A 404 15.05 0.93 9.36
N GLY A 405 14.67 1.87 8.48
CA GLY A 405 15.60 2.51 7.55
C GLY A 405 16.71 3.28 8.26
N TYR A 406 16.40 3.99 9.34
CA TYR A 406 17.43 4.64 10.15
C TYR A 406 18.35 3.64 10.88
N LEU A 407 17.82 2.51 11.36
CA LEU A 407 18.63 1.43 11.93
C LEU A 407 19.59 0.81 10.90
N LEU A 408 19.19 0.70 9.63
CA LEU A 408 20.04 0.27 8.51
C LEU A 408 21.08 1.33 8.13
N GLY A 409 20.95 2.56 8.62
CA GLY A 409 21.82 3.69 8.32
C GLY A 409 21.66 4.22 6.90
N VAL A 410 20.43 4.21 6.37
CA VAL A 410 20.07 4.76 5.05
C VAL A 410 19.06 5.91 5.20
N ASN A 411 18.90 6.74 4.14
CA ASN A 411 17.81 7.67 4.06
C ASN A 411 16.51 6.93 3.65
N PRO A 412 15.48 6.80 4.51
CA PRO A 412 14.28 6.04 4.16
C PRO A 412 13.34 6.78 3.20
N PHE A 413 13.56 8.05 2.91
CA PHE A 413 12.55 8.94 2.31
C PHE A 413 12.88 9.41 0.89
N ASP A 414 14.07 9.12 0.36
CA ASP A 414 14.42 9.30 -1.04
C ASP A 414 14.31 7.98 -1.84
N GLN A 415 14.55 8.02 -3.15
CA GLN A 415 14.57 6.84 -4.04
C GLN A 415 15.50 7.07 -5.24
N PRO A 416 16.82 7.22 -5.02
CA PRO A 416 17.76 7.53 -6.11
C PRO A 416 17.85 6.42 -7.16
N GLY A 417 17.59 5.16 -6.80
CA GLY A 417 17.70 4.01 -7.68
C GLY A 417 16.73 4.01 -8.87
N VAL A 418 15.61 4.75 -8.77
CA VAL A 418 14.61 4.76 -9.87
C VAL A 418 14.84 5.84 -10.92
N GLU A 419 15.87 6.70 -10.77
CA GLU A 419 16.12 7.77 -11.73
C GLU A 419 16.80 7.28 -13.01
N ALA A 420 17.61 6.24 -12.94
CA ALA A 420 18.36 5.71 -14.08
C ALA A 420 17.44 5.18 -15.19
N TYR A 421 16.43 4.36 -14.84
CA TYR A 421 15.53 3.81 -15.86
C TYR A 421 14.68 4.89 -16.53
N LYS A 422 14.23 5.90 -15.80
CA LYS A 422 13.47 7.04 -16.36
C LYS A 422 14.29 7.79 -17.40
N LYS A 423 15.57 8.08 -17.06
CA LYS A 423 16.50 8.73 -17.97
C LYS A 423 16.70 7.91 -19.24
N ASN A 424 16.90 6.60 -19.11
CA ASN A 424 17.05 5.71 -20.26
C ASN A 424 15.78 5.66 -21.11
N MET A 425 14.58 5.56 -20.49
CA MET A 425 13.31 5.57 -21.20
C MET A 425 13.11 6.87 -21.99
N PHE A 426 13.40 8.03 -21.41
CA PHE A 426 13.30 9.31 -22.09
C PHE A 426 14.27 9.42 -23.28
N ALA A 427 15.49 8.91 -23.11
CA ALA A 427 16.48 8.86 -24.18
C ALA A 427 16.05 7.93 -25.34
N LEU A 428 15.50 6.75 -25.02
CA LEU A 428 15.00 5.80 -26.04
C LEU A 428 13.75 6.30 -26.78
N LEU A 429 12.95 7.14 -26.14
CA LEU A 429 11.79 7.80 -26.74
C LEU A 429 12.14 9.09 -27.48
N ASP A 430 13.42 9.40 -27.66
CA ASP A 430 13.90 10.62 -28.32
C ASP A 430 13.27 11.90 -27.74
N LYS A 431 13.10 11.94 -26.41
CA LYS A 431 12.54 13.10 -25.72
C LYS A 431 13.45 14.32 -25.91
N PRO A 432 12.90 15.49 -26.27
CA PRO A 432 13.70 16.71 -26.43
C PRO A 432 14.56 17.01 -25.17
N GLY A 433 15.84 17.31 -25.38
CA GLY A 433 16.84 17.52 -24.31
C GLY A 433 17.59 16.26 -23.87
N TYR A 434 17.37 15.10 -24.52
CA TYR A 434 18.05 13.82 -24.26
C TYR A 434 18.82 13.30 -25.47
N GLU A 435 19.20 14.14 -26.44
CA GLU A 435 19.80 13.75 -27.71
C GLU A 435 21.12 13.00 -27.53
N LYS A 436 21.97 13.45 -26.57
CA LYS A 436 23.26 12.80 -26.28
C LYS A 436 23.07 11.42 -25.67
N GLU A 437 22.18 11.31 -24.69
CA GLU A 437 21.83 10.06 -24.03
C GLU A 437 21.18 9.08 -25.01
N SER A 438 20.32 9.56 -25.91
CA SER A 438 19.71 8.76 -26.98
C SER A 438 20.75 8.13 -27.89
N ALA A 439 21.70 8.93 -28.40
CA ALA A 439 22.78 8.43 -29.25
C ALA A 439 23.64 7.37 -28.50
N ALA A 440 24.00 7.64 -27.27
CA ALA A 440 24.81 6.74 -26.44
C ALA A 440 24.12 5.39 -26.15
N ILE A 441 22.82 5.40 -25.84
CA ILE A 441 22.04 4.18 -25.58
C ILE A 441 21.85 3.38 -26.88
N LYS A 442 21.48 4.03 -27.99
CA LYS A 442 21.29 3.36 -29.26
C LYS A 442 22.59 2.67 -29.73
N ALA A 443 23.74 3.30 -29.52
CA ALA A 443 25.04 2.69 -29.82
C ALA A 443 25.36 1.45 -28.96
N ARG A 444 24.78 1.31 -27.75
CA ARG A 444 24.95 0.12 -26.89
C ARG A 444 24.00 -1.01 -27.26
N LEU A 445 22.92 -0.73 -27.97
CA LEU A 445 21.91 -1.71 -28.42
C LEU A 445 22.15 -2.23 -29.83
N ALA A 446 22.98 -1.53 -30.63
CA ALA A 446 23.44 -1.92 -31.94
C ALA A 446 24.60 -2.92 -31.83
#